data_755abf1a5c69748646c2f5e4c7b501ad
#
_entry.id   755abf1a5c69748646c2f5e4c7b501ad
#
_cell.length_a   1.000
_cell.length_b   1.000
_cell.length_c   1.000
_cell.angle_alpha   90.00
_cell.angle_beta   90.00
_cell.angle_gamma   90.00
#
_symmetry.space_group_name_H-M   'P 1'
#
loop_
_entity.id
_entity.type
_entity.pdbx_description
1 polymer ?
#
loop_
_entity_poly.entity_id
_entity_poly.type
_entity_poly.pdbx_seq_one_letter_code
_entity_poly.pdbx_strand_id
1 'polypeptide(L)'
;TVIDTDWIDQMFKDNAKTQSYSLGINGGSATSNYSISLGYLSQEGIVGGKDVSNYERYNFRINTEHKLYKDVLKVGQHASFVYVKNTGIGVGNQYNNTLRGAFSTSPLSPVYSDNNKYDSPYNDTTNSDWFNVDSNPYGVMMTNNNNLSDNQKWIADVYAEFQPIKNLKIKSVFGINYYASEYRSYTPLYRFSIYSYNEAHTSVSQNMSKGHTMTWTNTAGYDFNINDHAISTMIGMEAVRFQG
;
A
#
# COMPACT_ATOMS: atom_id res chain seq x y z
N THR A 1 3.65 -13.31 43.60
CA THR A 1 2.67 -12.63 42.72
C THR A 1 2.02 -13.71 41.87
N VAL A 2 0.70 -13.79 41.88
CA VAL A 2 -0.02 -14.70 40.97
C VAL A 2 0.11 -14.12 39.58
N ILE A 3 0.57 -14.92 38.62
CA ILE A 3 0.62 -14.53 37.22
C ILE A 3 -0.80 -14.66 36.66
N ASP A 4 -1.29 -13.60 36.04
CA ASP A 4 -2.57 -13.53 35.36
C ASP A 4 -2.42 -12.60 34.16
N THR A 5 -2.00 -13.16 33.03
CA THR A 5 -1.69 -12.41 31.81
C THR A 5 -2.93 -12.33 30.94
N ASP A 6 -3.43 -11.13 30.72
CA ASP A 6 -4.42 -10.87 29.67
C ASP A 6 -3.71 -10.70 28.32
N TRP A 7 -3.67 -11.77 27.55
CA TRP A 7 -3.00 -11.78 26.23
C TRP A 7 -3.66 -10.87 25.21
N ILE A 8 -4.97 -10.64 25.34
CA ILE A 8 -5.68 -9.72 24.45
C ILE A 8 -5.21 -8.29 24.71
N ASP A 9 -5.19 -7.88 25.99
CA ASP A 9 -4.71 -6.54 26.39
C ASP A 9 -3.23 -6.32 26.00
N GLN A 10 -2.40 -7.36 26.10
CA GLN A 10 -0.99 -7.28 25.68
C GLN A 10 -0.81 -7.09 24.16
N MET A 11 -1.67 -7.71 23.36
CA MET A 11 -1.50 -7.74 21.91
C MET A 11 -2.34 -6.72 21.15
N PHE A 12 -3.50 -6.36 21.69
CA PHE A 12 -4.42 -5.43 21.05
C PHE A 12 -4.28 -4.02 21.62
N LYS A 13 -4.53 -3.02 20.80
CA LYS A 13 -4.52 -1.61 21.16
C LYS A 13 -5.93 -1.06 21.11
N ASP A 14 -6.41 -0.51 22.21
CA ASP A 14 -7.73 0.13 22.30
C ASP A 14 -7.86 1.37 21.44
N ASN A 15 -6.74 2.06 21.19
CA ASN A 15 -6.70 3.37 20.56
C ASN A 15 -5.76 3.37 19.34
N ALA A 16 -6.00 2.50 18.36
CA ALA A 16 -5.31 2.55 17.08
C ALA A 16 -5.74 3.80 16.30
N LYS A 17 -4.77 4.64 15.94
CA LYS A 17 -5.03 5.95 15.34
C LYS A 17 -5.13 5.86 13.83
N THR A 18 -6.11 6.56 13.27
CA THR A 18 -6.17 6.85 11.83
C THR A 18 -6.05 8.35 11.62
N GLN A 19 -5.12 8.76 10.75
CA GLN A 19 -4.88 10.16 10.40
C GLN A 19 -4.99 10.32 8.89
N SER A 20 -5.72 11.33 8.44
CA SER A 20 -5.86 11.65 7.02
C SER A 20 -5.74 13.16 6.83
N TYR A 21 -4.82 13.55 5.95
CA TYR A 21 -4.61 14.94 5.57
C TYR A 21 -4.69 15.07 4.06
N SER A 22 -5.34 16.13 3.60
CA SER A 22 -5.41 16.46 2.18
C SER A 22 -5.25 17.95 1.97
N LEU A 23 -4.47 18.33 0.97
CA LEU A 23 -4.28 19.71 0.52
C LEU A 23 -4.53 19.75 -0.98
N GLY A 24 -5.38 20.67 -1.43
CA GLY A 24 -5.67 20.90 -2.83
C GLY A 24 -5.50 22.37 -3.19
N ILE A 25 -4.87 22.63 -4.33
CA ILE A 25 -4.69 23.95 -4.91
C ILE A 25 -5.18 23.89 -6.35
N ASN A 26 -6.13 24.74 -6.67
CA ASN A 26 -6.63 24.89 -8.03
C ASN A 26 -6.49 26.35 -8.45
N GLY A 27 -6.16 26.56 -9.70
CA GLY A 27 -6.06 27.90 -10.24
C GLY A 27 -6.08 27.87 -11.76
N GLY A 28 -6.18 29.05 -12.34
CA GLY A 28 -6.18 29.16 -13.78
C GLY A 28 -6.39 30.58 -14.28
N SER A 29 -6.32 30.70 -15.58
CA SER A 29 -6.60 31.87 -16.37
C SER A 29 -7.57 31.52 -17.51
N ALA A 30 -7.84 32.45 -18.40
CA ALA A 30 -8.65 32.18 -19.59
C ALA A 30 -8.05 31.08 -20.50
N THR A 31 -6.74 30.90 -20.43
CA THR A 31 -5.99 29.98 -21.32
C THR A 31 -5.34 28.80 -20.60
N SER A 32 -5.28 28.80 -19.28
CA SER A 32 -4.55 27.76 -18.54
C SER A 32 -5.27 27.41 -17.25
N ASN A 33 -5.39 26.12 -16.97
CA ASN A 33 -5.94 25.61 -15.73
C ASN A 33 -4.95 24.63 -15.10
N TYR A 34 -4.87 24.63 -13.78
CA TYR A 34 -4.09 23.63 -13.04
C TYR A 34 -4.82 23.20 -11.76
N SER A 35 -4.55 21.98 -11.38
CA SER A 35 -5.00 21.39 -10.12
C SER A 35 -3.88 20.55 -9.56
N ILE A 36 -3.51 20.83 -8.30
CA ILE A 36 -2.48 20.07 -7.57
C ILE A 36 -3.11 19.58 -6.29
N SER A 37 -2.90 18.33 -5.95
CA SER A 37 -3.33 17.78 -4.68
C SER A 37 -2.28 16.89 -4.04
N LEU A 38 -2.19 16.99 -2.71
CA LEU A 38 -1.37 16.17 -1.84
C LEU A 38 -2.30 15.45 -0.86
N GLY A 39 -1.99 14.21 -0.56
CA GLY A 39 -2.73 13.43 0.43
C GLY A 39 -1.78 12.55 1.24
N TYR A 40 -2.07 12.44 2.52
CA TYR A 40 -1.44 11.53 3.45
C TYR A 40 -2.49 10.78 4.23
N LEU A 41 -2.32 9.48 4.36
CA LEU A 41 -3.12 8.60 5.21
C LEU A 41 -2.16 7.74 6.02
N SER A 42 -2.38 7.70 7.34
CA SER A 42 -1.73 6.74 8.24
C SER A 42 -2.79 6.03 9.05
N GLN A 43 -2.66 4.73 9.15
CA GLN A 43 -3.55 3.88 9.95
C GLN A 43 -2.71 2.88 10.74
N GLU A 44 -2.77 3.00 12.05
CA GLU A 44 -2.15 2.06 12.97
C GLU A 44 -3.00 0.79 13.05
N GLY A 45 -2.35 -0.36 13.13
CA GLY A 45 -3.04 -1.62 13.36
C GLY A 45 -3.51 -1.76 14.80
N ILE A 46 -4.66 -2.38 15.00
CA ILE A 46 -5.18 -2.69 16.34
C ILE A 46 -4.38 -3.80 17.03
N VAL A 47 -3.60 -4.60 16.29
CA VAL A 47 -2.74 -5.65 16.83
C VAL A 47 -1.29 -5.22 16.75
N GLY A 48 -0.58 -5.20 17.87
CA GLY A 48 0.80 -4.77 18.01
C GLY A 48 1.06 -3.27 17.84
N GLY A 49 0.05 -2.51 17.41
CA GLY A 49 0.16 -1.06 17.21
C GLY A 49 1.08 -0.69 16.06
N LYS A 50 1.53 0.56 16.05
CA LYS A 50 2.29 1.19 14.96
C LYS A 50 3.59 0.45 14.60
N ASP A 51 4.27 -0.13 15.59
CA ASP A 51 5.58 -0.74 15.40
C ASP A 51 5.50 -2.12 14.71
N VAL A 52 4.35 -2.78 14.79
CA VAL A 52 4.12 -4.13 14.25
C VAL A 52 3.18 -4.12 13.06
N SER A 53 2.16 -3.28 13.11
CA SER A 53 1.15 -3.18 12.08
C SER A 53 0.82 -1.71 11.78
N ASN A 54 1.21 -1.26 10.61
CA ASN A 54 1.04 0.13 10.20
C ASN A 54 0.85 0.24 8.69
N TYR A 55 -0.03 1.11 8.27
CA TYR A 55 -0.25 1.45 6.87
C TYR A 55 -0.06 2.95 6.67
N GLU A 56 0.78 3.33 5.72
CA GLU A 56 1.00 4.72 5.33
C GLU A 56 0.83 4.86 3.82
N ARG A 57 0.12 5.90 3.39
CA ARG A 57 -0.07 6.21 1.98
C ARG A 57 0.14 7.69 1.72
N TYR A 58 0.98 7.98 0.75
CA TYR A 58 1.25 9.31 0.24
C TYR A 58 0.71 9.40 -1.18
N ASN A 59 -0.05 10.44 -1.47
CA ASN A 59 -0.61 10.69 -2.79
C ASN A 59 -0.18 12.06 -3.28
N PHE A 60 0.22 12.13 -4.53
CA PHE A 60 0.42 13.38 -5.25
C PHE A 60 -0.34 13.31 -6.56
N ARG A 61 -1.01 14.40 -6.94
CA ARG A 61 -1.66 14.53 -8.25
C ARG A 61 -1.46 15.94 -8.78
N ILE A 62 -1.17 16.02 -10.06
CA ILE A 62 -1.13 17.28 -10.79
C ILE A 62 -1.85 17.10 -12.13
N ASN A 63 -2.72 18.02 -12.45
CA ASN A 63 -3.39 18.12 -13.73
C ASN A 63 -3.17 19.54 -14.26
N THR A 64 -2.83 19.66 -15.52
CA THR A 64 -2.74 20.96 -16.20
C THR A 64 -3.36 20.89 -17.57
N GLU A 65 -3.97 21.97 -17.99
CA GLU A 65 -4.53 22.17 -19.32
C GLU A 65 -4.21 23.57 -19.81
N HIS A 66 -3.78 23.67 -21.06
CA HIS A 66 -3.43 24.92 -21.70
C HIS A 66 -4.09 24.99 -23.08
N LYS A 67 -4.83 26.07 -23.30
CA LYS A 67 -5.39 26.42 -24.61
C LYS A 67 -4.41 27.29 -25.35
N LEU A 68 -4.00 26.83 -26.50
CA LEU A 68 -3.06 27.50 -27.38
C LEU A 68 -3.76 27.86 -28.68
N TYR A 69 -3.27 28.90 -29.34
CA TYR A 69 -3.75 29.30 -30.67
C TYR A 69 -5.26 29.54 -30.76
N LYS A 70 -5.80 30.42 -29.91
CA LYS A 70 -7.23 30.78 -29.92
C LYS A 70 -8.17 29.56 -29.87
N ASP A 71 -7.92 28.66 -28.95
CA ASP A 71 -8.68 27.42 -28.72
C ASP A 71 -8.59 26.36 -29.84
N VAL A 72 -7.73 26.54 -30.85
CA VAL A 72 -7.52 25.55 -31.91
C VAL A 72 -6.68 24.38 -31.42
N LEU A 73 -5.75 24.63 -30.50
CA LEU A 73 -4.89 23.61 -29.91
C LEU A 73 -5.01 23.66 -28.39
N LYS A 74 -5.32 22.52 -27.80
CA LYS A 74 -5.33 22.32 -26.36
C LYS A 74 -4.29 21.25 -26.03
N VAL A 75 -3.45 21.51 -25.06
CA VAL A 75 -2.49 20.52 -24.52
C VAL A 75 -2.69 20.39 -23.03
N GLY A 76 -2.46 19.22 -22.53
CA GLY A 76 -2.59 18.99 -21.09
C GLY A 76 -1.84 17.77 -20.64
N GLN A 77 -1.74 17.65 -19.34
CA GLN A 77 -1.16 16.50 -18.66
C GLN A 77 -1.95 16.14 -17.41
N HIS A 78 -1.96 14.86 -17.10
CA HIS A 78 -2.38 14.34 -15.82
C HIS A 78 -1.26 13.48 -15.28
N ALA A 79 -0.89 13.68 -14.02
CA ALA A 79 0.05 12.80 -13.35
C ALA A 79 -0.41 12.53 -11.92
N SER A 80 -0.32 11.29 -11.52
CA SER A 80 -0.55 10.88 -10.14
C SER A 80 0.55 9.92 -9.69
N PHE A 81 0.97 10.10 -8.46
CA PHE A 81 1.91 9.25 -7.76
C PHE A 81 1.28 8.78 -6.47
N VAL A 82 1.40 7.49 -6.20
CA VAL A 82 0.99 6.87 -4.94
C VAL A 82 2.16 6.07 -4.40
N TYR A 83 2.52 6.34 -3.16
CA TYR A 83 3.47 5.55 -2.40
C TYR A 83 2.76 4.96 -1.19
N VAL A 84 2.86 3.65 -1.03
CA VAL A 84 2.29 2.91 0.09
C VAL A 84 3.39 2.17 0.80
N LYS A 85 3.46 2.35 2.10
CA LYS A 85 4.33 1.60 3.00
C LYS A 85 3.48 0.90 4.04
N ASN A 86 3.66 -0.40 4.19
CA ASN A 86 2.93 -1.14 5.21
C ASN A 86 3.78 -2.23 5.84
N THR A 87 3.55 -2.41 7.12
CA THR A 87 3.98 -3.54 7.94
C THR A 87 2.74 -4.23 8.48
N GLY A 88 2.81 -5.51 8.77
CA GLY A 88 1.67 -6.23 9.28
C GLY A 88 2.03 -7.56 9.91
N ILE A 89 1.11 -8.07 10.69
CA ILE A 89 1.22 -9.39 11.31
C ILE A 89 0.85 -10.48 10.30
N GLY A 90 1.57 -11.60 10.37
CA GLY A 90 1.22 -12.80 9.62
C GLY A 90 -0.08 -13.40 10.15
N VAL A 91 -1.15 -13.26 9.37
CA VAL A 91 -2.40 -13.99 9.58
C VAL A 91 -2.33 -15.22 8.68
N GLY A 92 -1.65 -16.25 9.16
CA GLY A 92 -1.48 -17.51 8.42
C GLY A 92 -2.75 -18.38 8.43
N ASN A 93 -2.52 -19.69 8.41
CA ASN A 93 -3.60 -20.66 8.57
C ASN A 93 -3.95 -20.86 10.06
N GLN A 94 -4.87 -21.78 10.35
CA GLN A 94 -5.30 -22.08 11.73
C GLN A 94 -4.16 -22.54 12.67
N TYR A 95 -3.02 -22.98 12.16
CA TYR A 95 -1.88 -23.47 12.97
C TYR A 95 -0.81 -22.40 13.17
N ASN A 96 -0.60 -21.54 12.17
CA ASN A 96 0.45 -20.52 12.15
C ASN A 96 -0.19 -19.12 12.13
N ASN A 97 -0.99 -18.81 13.12
CA ASN A 97 -1.71 -17.55 13.22
C ASN A 97 -1.33 -16.84 14.52
N THR A 98 -0.70 -15.69 14.39
CA THR A 98 -0.28 -14.87 15.53
C THR A 98 -1.46 -14.50 16.45
N LEU A 99 -2.65 -14.25 15.89
CA LEU A 99 -3.83 -13.85 16.66
C LEU A 99 -4.39 -15.00 17.49
N ARG A 100 -4.31 -16.24 16.98
CA ARG A 100 -4.82 -17.40 17.72
C ARG A 100 -4.16 -17.54 19.08
N GLY A 101 -2.87 -17.27 19.18
CA GLY A 101 -2.12 -17.31 20.42
C GLY A 101 -2.74 -16.44 21.53
N ALA A 102 -3.29 -15.27 21.18
CA ALA A 102 -3.95 -14.39 22.14
C ALA A 102 -5.18 -15.04 22.82
N PHE A 103 -5.81 -16.00 22.13
CA PHE A 103 -7.03 -16.66 22.64
C PHE A 103 -6.76 -18.05 23.22
N SER A 104 -5.63 -18.67 22.92
CA SER A 104 -5.34 -20.06 23.31
C SER A 104 -4.27 -20.18 24.39
N THR A 105 -3.42 -19.17 24.56
CA THR A 105 -2.32 -19.24 25.53
C THR A 105 -2.83 -19.07 26.97
N SER A 106 -2.29 -19.87 27.88
CA SER A 106 -2.66 -19.84 29.30
C SER A 106 -2.36 -18.47 29.93
N PRO A 107 -3.30 -17.90 30.70
CA PRO A 107 -3.05 -16.67 31.45
C PRO A 107 -2.01 -16.83 32.56
N LEU A 108 -1.69 -18.07 32.97
CA LEU A 108 -0.65 -18.35 33.96
C LEU A 108 0.77 -18.22 33.37
N SER A 109 0.92 -18.00 32.08
CA SER A 109 2.20 -17.76 31.43
C SER A 109 2.55 -16.27 31.46
N PRO A 110 3.74 -15.87 31.97
CA PRO A 110 4.16 -14.47 31.96
C PRO A 110 4.59 -14.04 30.55
N VAL A 111 4.47 -12.75 30.25
CA VAL A 111 4.95 -12.18 28.98
C VAL A 111 6.47 -12.24 28.87
N TYR A 112 7.17 -11.95 29.98
CA TYR A 112 8.62 -11.90 30.03
C TYR A 112 9.16 -12.93 31.00
N SER A 113 10.31 -13.50 30.64
CA SER A 113 11.07 -14.44 31.49
C SER A 113 11.95 -13.67 32.47
N ASP A 114 12.02 -14.13 33.71
CA ASP A 114 12.94 -13.61 34.72
C ASP A 114 14.40 -14.01 34.44
N ASN A 115 14.62 -15.00 33.59
CA ASN A 115 15.94 -15.50 33.21
C ASN A 115 16.24 -15.21 31.74
N ASN A 116 17.04 -14.21 31.47
CA ASN A 116 17.65 -13.97 30.14
C ASN A 116 18.59 -15.08 29.66
N LYS A 117 18.30 -16.33 30.00
CA LYS A 117 19.20 -17.45 29.79
C LYS A 117 19.42 -17.81 28.32
N TYR A 118 18.58 -17.24 27.42
CA TYR A 118 18.58 -17.57 25.99
C TYR A 118 18.50 -16.34 25.07
N ASP A 119 18.95 -15.19 25.51
CA ASP A 119 18.87 -13.94 24.75
C ASP A 119 17.44 -13.51 24.35
N SER A 120 16.42 -14.17 24.85
CA SER A 120 15.04 -13.81 24.64
C SER A 120 14.45 -13.19 25.92
N PRO A 121 13.89 -11.99 25.83
CA PRO A 121 13.20 -11.38 26.96
C PRO A 121 11.83 -12.05 27.23
N TYR A 122 11.40 -12.97 26.36
CA TYR A 122 10.10 -13.61 26.43
C TYR A 122 10.17 -14.92 27.22
N ASN A 123 9.03 -15.31 27.79
CA ASN A 123 8.93 -16.53 28.58
C ASN A 123 9.19 -17.78 27.74
N ASP A 124 10.07 -18.65 28.25
CA ASP A 124 10.28 -19.99 27.69
C ASP A 124 9.48 -21.00 28.49
N THR A 125 8.48 -21.59 27.85
CA THR A 125 7.56 -22.58 28.45
C THR A 125 8.01 -24.04 28.22
N THR A 126 9.30 -24.27 28.00
CA THR A 126 9.84 -25.56 27.55
C THR A 126 9.63 -26.74 28.47
N ASN A 127 9.45 -26.54 29.77
CA ASN A 127 9.50 -27.62 30.75
C ASN A 127 8.23 -27.70 31.63
N SER A 128 7.11 -27.22 31.15
CA SER A 128 5.87 -27.24 31.92
C SER A 128 4.80 -28.10 31.26
N ASP A 129 4.28 -29.07 31.95
CA ASP A 129 3.13 -29.87 31.51
C ASP A 129 1.87 -28.99 31.27
N TRP A 130 1.84 -27.79 31.84
CA TRP A 130 0.75 -26.83 31.70
C TRP A 130 0.82 -25.98 30.46
N PHE A 131 2.01 -25.90 29.79
CA PHE A 131 2.27 -24.97 28.67
C PHE A 131 2.80 -25.68 27.45
N ASN A 132 2.57 -26.94 27.34
CA ASN A 132 3.35 -27.87 26.53
C ASN A 132 3.32 -27.62 25.00
N VAL A 133 2.43 -26.78 24.47
CA VAL A 133 2.33 -26.53 23.03
C VAL A 133 2.28 -25.04 22.69
N ASP A 134 1.98 -24.19 23.65
CA ASP A 134 1.73 -22.77 23.37
C ASP A 134 3.04 -21.97 23.43
N SER A 135 3.31 -21.26 22.36
CA SER A 135 4.36 -20.27 22.35
C SER A 135 3.84 -18.94 22.91
N ASN A 136 4.72 -18.15 23.50
CA ASN A 136 4.40 -16.79 23.91
C ASN A 136 3.90 -15.97 22.71
N PRO A 137 2.60 -15.62 22.61
CA PRO A 137 2.05 -14.99 21.42
C PRO A 137 2.54 -13.56 21.24
N TYR A 138 2.84 -12.84 22.33
CA TYR A 138 3.42 -11.51 22.27
C TYR A 138 4.86 -11.59 21.72
N GLY A 139 5.66 -12.52 22.18
CA GLY A 139 7.00 -12.77 21.67
C GLY A 139 7.00 -13.13 20.17
N VAL A 140 6.09 -14.00 19.74
CA VAL A 140 5.89 -14.35 18.33
C VAL A 140 5.51 -13.11 17.51
N MET A 141 4.58 -12.31 18.01
CA MET A 141 4.13 -11.09 17.35
C MET A 141 5.29 -10.10 17.17
N MET A 142 6.08 -9.86 18.19
CA MET A 142 7.17 -8.88 18.16
C MET A 142 8.39 -9.37 17.37
N THR A 143 8.59 -10.68 17.24
CA THR A 143 9.80 -11.27 16.65
C THR A 143 9.61 -11.70 15.21
N ASN A 144 8.45 -12.28 14.85
CA ASN A 144 8.24 -12.90 13.56
C ASN A 144 7.55 -12.00 12.51
N ASN A 145 7.24 -10.76 12.86
CA ASN A 145 6.57 -9.83 11.97
C ASN A 145 7.50 -8.69 11.48
N ASN A 146 8.79 -8.96 11.38
CA ASN A 146 9.75 -8.01 10.80
C ASN A 146 9.64 -8.00 9.27
N ASN A 147 8.57 -7.43 8.77
CA ASN A 147 8.31 -7.31 7.34
C ASN A 147 7.99 -5.87 6.96
N LEU A 148 8.31 -5.53 5.73
CA LEU A 148 8.02 -4.22 5.16
C LEU A 148 7.65 -4.40 3.70
N SER A 149 6.53 -3.84 3.31
CA SER A 149 6.10 -3.75 1.93
C SER A 149 6.07 -2.29 1.49
N ASP A 150 6.83 -2.00 0.44
CA ASP A 150 6.90 -0.69 -0.22
C ASP A 150 6.32 -0.81 -1.63
N ASN A 151 5.30 -0.01 -1.93
CA ASN A 151 4.65 -0.04 -3.24
C ASN A 151 4.60 1.37 -3.82
N GLN A 152 5.00 1.49 -5.07
CA GLN A 152 4.98 2.75 -5.82
C GLN A 152 4.14 2.58 -7.08
N LYS A 153 3.32 3.56 -7.38
CA LYS A 153 2.55 3.60 -8.61
C LYS A 153 2.57 5.01 -9.20
N TRP A 154 2.97 5.10 -10.47
CA TRP A 154 2.90 6.30 -11.27
C TRP A 154 1.90 6.09 -12.40
N ILE A 155 0.97 7.00 -12.54
CA ILE A 155 0.09 7.06 -13.70
C ILE A 155 0.21 8.47 -14.24
N ALA A 156 0.66 8.60 -15.48
CA ALA A 156 0.82 9.89 -16.12
C ALA A 156 0.40 9.81 -17.59
N ASP A 157 -0.21 10.85 -18.08
CA ASP A 157 -0.48 11.04 -19.50
C ASP A 157 -0.24 12.50 -19.91
N VAL A 158 0.09 12.65 -21.17
CA VAL A 158 0.13 13.93 -21.86
C VAL A 158 -0.79 13.84 -23.07
N TYR A 159 -1.51 14.89 -23.37
CA TYR A 159 -2.37 14.92 -24.53
C TYR A 159 -2.31 16.23 -25.29
N ALA A 160 -2.60 16.12 -26.57
CA ALA A 160 -2.86 17.24 -27.46
C ALA A 160 -4.22 17.03 -28.13
N GLU A 161 -5.06 18.04 -28.10
CA GLU A 161 -6.35 18.11 -28.80
C GLU A 161 -6.29 19.24 -29.81
N PHE A 162 -6.49 18.91 -31.05
CA PHE A 162 -6.45 19.85 -32.19
C PHE A 162 -7.84 19.95 -32.83
N GLN A 163 -8.37 21.17 -32.90
CA GLN A 163 -9.66 21.49 -33.48
C GLN A 163 -9.51 22.47 -34.66
N PRO A 164 -9.08 21.99 -35.84
CA PRO A 164 -8.80 22.84 -37.00
C PRO A 164 -10.02 23.55 -37.57
N ILE A 165 -11.18 22.92 -37.45
CA ILE A 165 -12.47 23.46 -37.86
C ILE A 165 -13.52 23.16 -36.78
N LYS A 166 -14.57 23.94 -36.75
CA LYS A 166 -15.70 23.71 -35.86
C LYS A 166 -16.20 22.25 -36.02
N ASN A 167 -16.46 21.58 -34.92
CA ASN A 167 -16.99 20.21 -34.86
C ASN A 167 -15.99 19.08 -35.19
N LEU A 168 -14.77 19.32 -35.68
CA LEU A 168 -13.73 18.31 -35.87
C LEU A 168 -12.72 18.37 -34.72
N LYS A 169 -12.62 17.30 -33.94
CA LYS A 169 -11.64 17.16 -32.85
C LYS A 169 -10.72 15.99 -33.12
N ILE A 170 -9.43 16.24 -33.10
CA ILE A 170 -8.38 15.22 -33.20
C ILE A 170 -7.62 15.24 -31.89
N LYS A 171 -7.59 14.10 -31.19
CA LYS A 171 -6.91 14.00 -29.89
C LYS A 171 -5.91 12.86 -29.92
N SER A 172 -4.70 13.16 -29.46
CA SER A 172 -3.64 12.19 -29.22
C SER A 172 -3.29 12.20 -27.74
N VAL A 173 -3.25 11.03 -27.12
CA VAL A 173 -2.93 10.83 -25.71
C VAL A 173 -1.82 9.79 -25.61
N PHE A 174 -0.73 10.15 -24.95
CA PHE A 174 0.32 9.21 -24.59
C PHE A 174 0.33 9.05 -23.07
N GLY A 175 0.14 7.82 -22.60
CA GLY A 175 0.06 7.49 -21.18
C GLY A 175 1.11 6.46 -20.76
N ILE A 176 1.50 6.54 -19.50
CA ILE A 176 2.34 5.55 -18.83
C ILE A 176 1.73 5.19 -17.48
N ASN A 177 1.69 3.89 -17.19
CA ASN A 177 1.36 3.34 -15.88
C ASN A 177 2.54 2.49 -15.43
N TYR A 178 3.28 2.96 -14.44
CA TYR A 178 4.44 2.30 -13.86
C TYR A 178 4.11 1.85 -12.44
N TYR A 179 4.57 0.66 -12.09
CA TYR A 179 4.52 0.16 -10.73
C TYR A 179 5.88 -0.42 -10.32
N ALA A 180 6.19 -0.28 -9.05
CA ALA A 180 7.28 -0.99 -8.39
C ALA A 180 6.80 -1.43 -7.00
N SER A 181 7.07 -2.67 -6.66
CA SER A 181 6.71 -3.29 -5.38
C SER A 181 7.95 -3.95 -4.81
N GLU A 182 8.20 -3.73 -3.55
CA GLU A 182 9.27 -4.35 -2.80
C GLU A 182 8.69 -4.92 -1.50
N TYR A 183 9.02 -6.17 -1.23
CA TYR A 183 8.73 -6.81 0.04
C TYR A 183 10.02 -7.29 0.67
N ARG A 184 10.26 -6.93 1.92
CA ARG A 184 11.39 -7.37 2.73
C ARG A 184 10.89 -8.03 4.00
N SER A 185 11.54 -9.12 4.39
CA SER A 185 11.32 -9.75 5.68
C SER A 185 12.62 -10.17 6.32
N TYR A 186 12.65 -10.14 7.65
CA TYR A 186 13.78 -10.56 8.46
C TYR A 186 13.30 -11.53 9.52
N THR A 187 13.96 -12.68 9.62
CA THR A 187 13.72 -13.67 10.65
C THR A 187 14.94 -13.72 11.57
N PRO A 188 14.81 -13.29 12.84
CA PRO A 188 15.89 -13.34 13.82
C PRO A 188 16.06 -14.74 14.40
N LEU A 189 17.04 -14.92 15.24
CA LEU A 189 17.10 -16.05 16.18
C LEU A 189 16.06 -15.81 17.29
N TYR A 190 15.34 -16.86 17.67
CA TYR A 190 14.37 -16.81 18.77
C TYR A 190 14.13 -18.19 19.36
N ARG A 191 13.65 -18.23 20.61
CA ARG A 191 13.17 -19.43 21.27
C ARG A 191 12.03 -19.07 22.19
N PHE A 192 10.84 -19.57 21.89
CA PHE A 192 9.63 -19.38 22.70
C PHE A 192 9.16 -20.66 23.36
N SER A 193 9.44 -21.81 22.76
CA SER A 193 9.16 -23.14 23.28
C SER A 193 10.01 -24.18 22.59
N ILE A 194 9.88 -25.44 23.03
CA ILE A 194 10.54 -26.58 22.34
C ILE A 194 10.03 -26.81 20.92
N TYR A 195 8.88 -26.26 20.56
CA TYR A 195 8.25 -26.38 19.25
C TYR A 195 8.35 -25.10 18.41
N SER A 196 8.65 -23.95 19.03
CA SER A 196 8.73 -22.67 18.35
C SER A 196 10.06 -21.99 18.63
N TYR A 197 11.03 -22.27 17.76
CA TYR A 197 12.38 -21.73 17.86
C TYR A 197 13.04 -21.60 16.49
N ASN A 198 14.01 -20.71 16.41
CA ASN A 198 14.99 -20.60 15.34
C ASN A 198 16.34 -20.27 15.98
N GLU A 199 17.16 -21.28 16.19
CA GLU A 199 18.49 -21.15 16.82
C GLU A 199 19.62 -21.37 15.82
N ALA A 200 19.28 -21.68 14.55
CA ALA A 200 20.27 -22.03 13.55
C ALA A 200 20.90 -20.83 12.85
N HIS A 201 20.08 -19.95 12.30
CA HIS A 201 20.56 -18.78 11.55
C HIS A 201 19.45 -17.73 11.39
N THR A 202 19.89 -16.49 11.25
CA THR A 202 19.02 -15.40 10.79
C THR A 202 18.80 -15.49 9.29
N SER A 203 17.65 -15.05 8.81
CA SER A 203 17.40 -14.96 7.38
C SER A 203 16.80 -13.61 6.98
N VAL A 204 17.17 -13.15 5.79
CA VAL A 204 16.60 -11.98 5.13
C VAL A 204 16.02 -12.44 3.80
N SER A 205 14.80 -12.07 3.52
CA SER A 205 14.19 -12.26 2.21
C SER A 205 13.81 -10.92 1.62
N GLN A 206 14.12 -10.72 0.35
CA GLN A 206 13.73 -9.53 -0.41
C GLN A 206 13.16 -9.95 -1.74
N ASN A 207 11.98 -9.46 -2.06
CA ASN A 207 11.32 -9.68 -3.33
C ASN A 207 10.99 -8.32 -3.96
N MET A 208 11.38 -8.15 -5.22
CA MET A 208 11.17 -6.90 -5.97
C MET A 208 10.45 -7.23 -7.28
N SER A 209 9.42 -6.47 -7.57
CA SER A 209 8.69 -6.53 -8.83
C SER A 209 8.46 -5.13 -9.37
N LYS A 210 8.66 -4.94 -10.67
CA LYS A 210 8.38 -3.67 -11.35
C LYS A 210 7.90 -3.92 -12.76
N GLY A 211 7.12 -3.01 -13.27
CA GLY A 211 6.69 -3.06 -14.65
C GLY A 211 6.03 -1.76 -15.08
N HIS A 212 5.81 -1.63 -16.36
CA HIS A 212 5.09 -0.50 -16.90
C HIS A 212 4.25 -0.87 -18.12
N THR A 213 3.19 -0.11 -18.30
CA THR A 213 2.34 -0.13 -19.50
C THR A 213 2.39 1.24 -20.14
N MET A 214 2.73 1.29 -21.41
CA MET A 214 2.63 2.50 -22.24
C MET A 214 1.40 2.36 -23.14
N THR A 215 0.64 3.43 -23.25
CA THR A 215 -0.56 3.48 -24.10
C THR A 215 -0.51 4.70 -24.97
N TRP A 216 -0.75 4.54 -26.24
CA TRP A 216 -0.88 5.64 -27.19
C TRP A 216 -2.22 5.54 -27.89
N THR A 217 -3.10 6.49 -27.57
CA THR A 217 -4.47 6.54 -28.11
C THR A 217 -4.63 7.77 -29.00
N ASN A 218 -5.16 7.57 -30.18
CA ASN A 218 -5.48 8.64 -31.13
C ASN A 218 -6.94 8.52 -31.52
N THR A 219 -7.65 9.64 -31.46
CA THR A 219 -9.07 9.70 -31.84
C THR A 219 -9.34 10.88 -32.75
N ALA A 220 -10.23 10.72 -33.70
CA ALA A 220 -10.78 11.80 -34.50
C ALA A 220 -12.32 11.73 -34.44
N GLY A 221 -12.94 12.79 -33.96
CA GLY A 221 -14.38 12.90 -33.81
C GLY A 221 -14.93 14.05 -34.65
N TYR A 222 -16.08 13.85 -35.27
CA TYR A 222 -16.79 14.86 -36.03
C TYR A 222 -18.28 14.88 -35.67
N ASP A 223 -18.76 16.07 -35.28
CA ASP A 223 -20.15 16.32 -34.93
C ASP A 223 -20.83 17.09 -36.02
N PHE A 224 -21.98 16.64 -36.50
CA PHE A 224 -22.78 17.31 -37.56
C PHE A 224 -24.29 17.10 -37.36
N ASN A 225 -25.04 18.01 -37.92
CA ASN A 225 -26.51 17.92 -37.92
C ASN A 225 -27.06 17.67 -39.31
N ILE A 226 -28.05 16.78 -39.41
CA ILE A 226 -28.83 16.59 -40.60
C ILE A 226 -30.30 16.77 -40.21
N ASN A 227 -30.88 17.88 -40.65
CA ASN A 227 -32.20 18.32 -40.24
C ASN A 227 -32.32 18.39 -38.68
N ASP A 228 -33.23 17.61 -38.10
CA ASP A 228 -33.46 17.54 -36.65
C ASP A 228 -32.58 16.50 -35.94
N HIS A 229 -31.69 15.84 -36.67
CA HIS A 229 -30.81 14.81 -36.11
C HIS A 229 -29.41 15.36 -35.86
N ALA A 230 -28.95 15.25 -34.59
CA ALA A 230 -27.55 15.49 -34.21
C ALA A 230 -26.78 14.18 -34.25
N ILE A 231 -25.71 14.11 -35.04
CA ILE A 231 -24.92 12.91 -35.27
C ILE A 231 -23.47 13.20 -34.81
N SER A 232 -22.96 12.33 -33.93
CA SER A 232 -21.56 12.32 -33.51
C SER A 232 -20.90 11.04 -34.00
N THR A 233 -19.79 11.19 -34.72
CA THR A 233 -18.97 10.07 -35.21
C THR A 233 -17.58 10.13 -34.65
N MET A 234 -17.00 8.98 -34.37
CA MET A 234 -15.60 8.90 -33.89
C MET A 234 -14.91 7.70 -34.51
N ILE A 235 -13.66 7.89 -34.90
CA ILE A 235 -12.70 6.83 -35.21
C ILE A 235 -11.52 6.92 -34.26
N GLY A 236 -10.99 5.78 -33.83
CA GLY A 236 -9.87 5.75 -32.92
C GLY A 236 -8.94 4.58 -33.18
N MET A 237 -7.71 4.74 -32.77
CA MET A 237 -6.72 3.65 -32.66
C MET A 237 -6.02 3.72 -31.29
N GLU A 238 -5.64 2.57 -30.78
CA GLU A 238 -4.86 2.44 -29.57
C GLU A 238 -3.72 1.45 -29.76
N ALA A 239 -2.56 1.80 -29.27
CA ALA A 239 -1.40 0.92 -29.17
C ALA A 239 -1.00 0.79 -27.70
N VAL A 240 -0.86 -0.43 -27.22
CA VAL A 240 -0.49 -0.74 -25.85
C VAL A 240 0.77 -1.59 -25.85
N ARG A 241 1.74 -1.20 -25.01
CA ARG A 241 2.96 -1.97 -24.76
C ARG A 241 3.11 -2.21 -23.27
N PHE A 242 3.18 -3.47 -22.89
CA PHE A 242 3.51 -3.90 -21.54
C PHE A 242 4.95 -4.37 -21.46
N GLN A 243 5.63 -4.05 -20.34
CA GLN A 243 6.95 -4.56 -19.98
C GLN A 243 6.99 -4.73 -18.46
N GLY A 244 7.29 -5.93 -17.98
CA GLY A 244 7.48 -6.30 -16.59
C GLY A 244 8.62 -7.28 -16.42
#